data_ea32e5120b512999bbd4442ca9f718a4
#
_entry.id   ea32e5120b512999bbd4442ca9f718a4
#
_cell.length_a   1.000
_cell.length_b   1.000
_cell.length_c   1.000
_cell.angle_alpha   90.00
_cell.angle_beta   90.00
_cell.angle_gamma   90.00
#
_symmetry.space_group_name_H-M   'P 1'
#
loop_
_entity.id
_entity.type
_entity.pdbx_description
1 polymer ?
#
loop_
_entity_poly.entity_id
_entity_poly.type
_entity_poly.pdbx_seq_one_letter_code
_entity_poly.pdbx_strand_id
1 'polypeptide(L)'
;MAVLPLKNLSGDPTQEYLADGMTEALIGRLSSIHDLRVISRTSAMQFKNTPLSVPEIAKTLHIDAIVEGSVIRDAGRIRVHAQLIRAATDEHFWSEIYDRELRDVLALQSEVAQSIARKVEITLTGEEHAMLTAARSVSPDVYESYLKGRFNKNNTKAELEQSIVYFEGAIKKDPTFAAAYVGLADAYDSLGTVFVGAPPAEARQKQMSAARKALELDPTIAEAHALLADVLQRRWQWAEAEAEYRRALDLNPSDSAAHVGFARWLLCQGRADDAVAWARRARDLDPLGSVGTSIGYILFEARHYDEAIRAMRAVVGVRPEDASAYWYLGFALIANDQPEEAIPVLEKALSVSERSPGVMGVLIRAYAHSGRRSDALRVLEELKKRSQTGYVPAGAFVNAYLGLGDKEQAFAWMERAYQERSNLLQFLKVHPFFDPLRSDPRFANLVRRVGLG
;
A
#
# COMPACT_ATOMS: atom_id res chain seq x y z
N MET A 1 6.02 -15.18 12.44
CA MET A 1 7.31 -15.49 11.76
C MET A 1 7.69 -14.43 10.73
N ALA A 2 8.96 -14.42 10.25
CA ALA A 2 9.38 -13.64 9.11
C ALA A 2 10.19 -14.51 8.13
N VAL A 3 10.07 -14.20 6.83
CA VAL A 3 10.99 -14.69 5.80
C VAL A 3 11.96 -13.56 5.49
N LEU A 4 13.22 -13.71 5.86
CA LEU A 4 14.25 -12.72 5.56
C LEU A 4 14.63 -12.77 4.08
N PRO A 5 15.17 -11.67 3.52
CA PRO A 5 15.59 -11.63 2.13
C PRO A 5 16.56 -12.77 1.81
N LEU A 6 16.18 -13.62 0.87
CA LEU A 6 17.02 -14.72 0.44
C LEU A 6 18.28 -14.16 -0.26
N LYS A 7 19.43 -14.77 0.01
CA LYS A 7 20.72 -14.33 -0.56
C LYS A 7 20.85 -14.82 -2.01
N ASN A 8 21.19 -13.92 -2.92
CA ASN A 8 21.59 -14.31 -4.27
C ASN A 8 23.02 -14.83 -4.25
N LEU A 9 23.22 -16.12 -4.48
CA LEU A 9 24.53 -16.77 -4.54
C LEU A 9 24.96 -17.13 -5.97
N SER A 10 24.33 -16.57 -7.01
CA SER A 10 24.70 -16.80 -8.40
C SER A 10 26.02 -16.11 -8.81
N GLY A 11 26.51 -15.16 -8.00
CA GLY A 11 27.66 -14.31 -8.34
C GLY A 11 27.33 -13.18 -9.34
N ASP A 12 26.08 -13.11 -9.82
CA ASP A 12 25.60 -12.10 -10.77
C ASP A 12 24.58 -11.16 -10.09
N PRO A 13 24.94 -9.89 -9.81
CA PRO A 13 24.05 -8.93 -9.20
C PRO A 13 22.79 -8.63 -10.03
N THR A 14 22.82 -8.87 -11.34
CA THR A 14 21.65 -8.65 -12.21
C THR A 14 20.55 -9.66 -11.97
N GLN A 15 20.80 -10.74 -11.23
CA GLN A 15 19.83 -11.76 -10.85
C GLN A 15 19.19 -11.54 -9.45
N GLU A 16 19.48 -10.41 -8.80
CA GLU A 16 18.94 -10.08 -7.46
C GLU A 16 17.40 -10.13 -7.41
N TYR A 17 16.75 -9.72 -8.50
CA TYR A 17 15.28 -9.77 -8.62
C TYR A 17 14.71 -11.18 -8.43
N LEU A 18 15.48 -12.23 -8.70
CA LEU A 18 15.01 -13.62 -8.51
C LEU A 18 14.98 -14.01 -7.03
N ALA A 19 16.00 -13.61 -6.27
CA ALA A 19 16.03 -13.84 -4.81
C ALA A 19 14.96 -13.03 -4.10
N ASP A 20 14.79 -11.75 -4.47
CA ASP A 20 13.74 -10.88 -3.94
C ASP A 20 12.35 -11.41 -4.30
N GLY A 21 12.14 -11.89 -5.53
CA GLY A 21 10.88 -12.48 -5.97
C GLY A 21 10.56 -13.80 -5.29
N MET A 22 11.57 -14.64 -5.01
CA MET A 22 11.39 -15.88 -4.24
C MET A 22 11.01 -15.55 -2.79
N THR A 23 11.66 -14.55 -2.18
CA THR A 23 11.32 -14.06 -0.83
C THR A 23 9.85 -13.61 -0.77
N GLU A 24 9.43 -12.77 -1.71
CA GLU A 24 8.05 -12.27 -1.81
C GLU A 24 7.04 -13.41 -1.99
N ALA A 25 7.34 -14.36 -2.85
CA ALA A 25 6.47 -15.50 -3.10
C ALA A 25 6.31 -16.40 -1.87
N LEU A 26 7.37 -16.65 -1.10
CA LEU A 26 7.31 -17.40 0.14
C LEU A 26 6.49 -16.65 1.21
N ILE A 27 6.70 -15.33 1.36
CA ILE A 27 5.89 -14.50 2.25
C ILE A 27 4.42 -14.63 1.85
N GLY A 28 4.06 -14.41 0.59
CA GLY A 28 2.68 -14.46 0.10
C GLY A 28 2.00 -15.82 0.37
N ARG A 29 2.71 -16.92 0.11
CA ARG A 29 2.17 -18.27 0.35
C ARG A 29 2.01 -18.60 1.83
N LEU A 30 2.96 -18.22 2.67
CA LEU A 30 2.86 -18.44 4.12
C LEU A 30 1.80 -17.53 4.75
N SER A 31 1.62 -16.33 4.24
CA SER A 31 0.61 -15.36 4.70
C SER A 31 -0.83 -15.80 4.47
N SER A 32 -1.07 -16.77 3.56
CA SER A 32 -2.40 -17.35 3.33
C SER A 32 -2.80 -18.39 4.39
N ILE A 33 -1.90 -18.74 5.30
CA ILE A 33 -2.17 -19.71 6.37
C ILE A 33 -2.73 -18.95 7.59
N HIS A 34 -3.98 -19.26 7.98
CA HIS A 34 -4.71 -18.53 9.03
C HIS A 34 -4.04 -18.54 10.40
N ASP A 35 -3.46 -19.67 10.78
CA ASP A 35 -2.81 -19.83 12.07
C ASP A 35 -1.38 -19.28 12.10
N LEU A 36 -0.92 -18.65 11.01
CA LEU A 36 0.43 -18.14 10.87
C LEU A 36 0.47 -16.63 10.69
N ARG A 37 0.94 -15.90 11.71
CA ARG A 37 1.26 -14.48 11.56
C ARG A 37 2.58 -14.32 10.80
N VAL A 38 2.54 -13.83 9.58
CA VAL A 38 3.71 -13.60 8.74
C VAL A 38 3.98 -12.09 8.60
N ILE A 39 5.21 -11.69 8.85
CA ILE A 39 5.65 -10.30 8.67
C ILE A 39 5.72 -9.96 7.18
N SER A 40 5.27 -8.77 6.84
CA SER A 40 5.24 -8.26 5.47
C SER A 40 6.60 -8.24 4.79
N ARG A 41 6.59 -8.28 3.46
CA ARG A 41 7.79 -8.11 2.65
C ARG A 41 8.48 -6.78 2.93
N THR A 42 7.74 -5.69 3.06
CA THR A 42 8.30 -4.34 3.27
C THR A 42 9.11 -4.23 4.55
N SER A 43 8.65 -4.83 5.64
CA SER A 43 9.40 -4.91 6.90
C SER A 43 10.57 -5.90 6.81
N ALA A 44 10.38 -7.07 6.21
CA ALA A 44 11.42 -8.08 6.09
C ALA A 44 12.62 -7.58 5.25
N MET A 45 12.36 -6.85 4.16
CA MET A 45 13.40 -6.30 3.28
C MET A 45 14.29 -5.23 3.94
N GLN A 46 13.86 -4.63 5.07
CA GLN A 46 14.72 -3.72 5.84
C GLN A 46 15.95 -4.43 6.43
N PHE A 47 15.90 -5.75 6.54
CA PHE A 47 17.01 -6.56 7.04
C PHE A 47 17.91 -7.13 5.93
N LYS A 48 17.75 -6.68 4.69
CA LYS A 48 18.65 -7.06 3.59
C LYS A 48 20.05 -6.54 3.87
N ASN A 49 21.01 -7.46 3.95
CA ASN A 49 22.42 -7.16 4.29
C ASN A 49 22.60 -6.46 5.66
N THR A 50 21.70 -6.70 6.61
CA THR A 50 21.82 -6.15 7.96
C THR A 50 22.96 -6.83 8.74
N PRO A 51 23.67 -6.08 9.62
CA PRO A 51 24.62 -6.66 10.58
C PRO A 51 23.96 -7.24 11.83
N LEU A 52 22.63 -7.08 11.99
CA LEU A 52 21.89 -7.54 13.17
C LEU A 52 21.83 -9.07 13.22
N SER A 53 21.93 -9.62 14.44
CA SER A 53 21.72 -11.04 14.69
C SER A 53 20.26 -11.44 14.59
N VAL A 54 19.99 -12.73 14.39
CA VAL A 54 18.63 -13.30 14.35
C VAL A 54 17.80 -12.94 15.58
N PRO A 55 18.32 -13.02 16.84
CA PRO A 55 17.57 -12.60 18.02
C PRO A 55 17.23 -11.09 18.06
N GLU A 56 18.11 -10.23 17.54
CA GLU A 56 17.86 -8.79 17.49
C GLU A 56 16.76 -8.47 16.47
N ILE A 57 16.80 -9.11 15.29
CA ILE A 57 15.74 -9.00 14.29
C ILE A 57 14.41 -9.48 14.85
N ALA A 58 14.41 -10.63 15.50
CA ALA A 58 13.22 -11.23 16.10
C ALA A 58 12.60 -10.33 17.17
N LYS A 59 13.41 -9.70 18.01
CA LYS A 59 12.96 -8.73 19.01
C LYS A 59 12.32 -7.51 18.34
N THR A 60 12.91 -7.02 17.25
CA THR A 60 12.40 -5.85 16.52
C THR A 60 11.05 -6.14 15.84
N LEU A 61 10.88 -7.34 15.30
CA LEU A 61 9.68 -7.77 14.57
C LEU A 61 8.65 -8.48 15.47
N HIS A 62 8.98 -8.75 16.74
CA HIS A 62 8.15 -9.51 17.69
C HIS A 62 7.71 -10.86 17.12
N ILE A 63 8.68 -11.71 16.74
CA ILE A 63 8.46 -13.01 16.09
C ILE A 63 9.24 -14.13 16.78
N ASP A 64 8.75 -15.38 16.62
CA ASP A 64 9.30 -16.56 17.27
C ASP A 64 10.14 -17.44 16.30
N ALA A 65 9.93 -17.28 14.99
CA ALA A 65 10.60 -18.04 13.96
C ALA A 65 11.02 -17.17 12.77
N ILE A 66 12.16 -17.51 12.19
CA ILE A 66 12.71 -16.86 11.00
C ILE A 66 12.99 -17.92 9.93
N VAL A 67 12.63 -17.62 8.70
CA VAL A 67 13.08 -18.33 7.51
C VAL A 67 14.23 -17.55 6.89
N GLU A 68 15.36 -18.19 6.73
CA GLU A 68 16.52 -17.68 5.96
C GLU A 68 16.84 -18.61 4.80
N GLY A 69 17.65 -18.14 3.88
CA GLY A 69 18.11 -18.99 2.82
C GLY A 69 18.86 -18.27 1.69
N SER A 70 18.99 -19.00 0.60
CA SER A 70 19.67 -18.50 -0.60
C SER A 70 19.05 -19.06 -1.88
N VAL A 71 19.27 -18.33 -2.97
CA VAL A 71 18.83 -18.71 -4.31
C VAL A 71 20.03 -18.71 -5.24
N ILE A 72 20.15 -19.75 -6.07
CA ILE A 72 21.15 -19.86 -7.15
C ILE A 72 20.37 -20.20 -8.44
N ARG A 73 20.61 -19.44 -9.49
CA ARG A 73 20.20 -19.81 -10.85
C ARG A 73 21.40 -20.20 -11.66
N ASP A 74 21.37 -21.39 -12.24
CA ASP A 74 22.41 -21.89 -13.11
C ASP A 74 21.79 -22.73 -14.24
N ALA A 75 22.21 -22.51 -15.48
CA ALA A 75 21.87 -23.28 -16.67
C ALA A 75 20.37 -23.66 -16.81
N GLY A 76 19.44 -22.72 -16.48
CA GLY A 76 17.99 -22.94 -16.56
C GLY A 76 17.39 -23.67 -15.35
N ARG A 77 18.19 -23.97 -14.33
CA ARG A 77 17.75 -24.52 -13.04
C ARG A 77 17.75 -23.43 -11.97
N ILE A 78 16.90 -23.63 -10.96
CA ILE A 78 16.86 -22.82 -9.75
C ILE A 78 17.06 -23.74 -8.54
N ARG A 79 18.02 -23.38 -7.70
CA ARG A 79 18.25 -24.03 -6.42
C ARG A 79 17.94 -23.08 -5.30
N VAL A 80 17.09 -23.52 -4.38
CA VAL A 80 16.72 -22.78 -3.17
C VAL A 80 17.18 -23.58 -1.97
N HIS A 81 17.96 -22.96 -1.11
CA HIS A 81 18.26 -23.46 0.22
C HIS A 81 17.40 -22.68 1.21
N ALA A 82 16.56 -23.34 1.97
CA ALA A 82 15.71 -22.75 2.99
C ALA A 82 16.04 -23.35 4.35
N GLN A 83 16.07 -22.50 5.38
CA GLN A 83 16.34 -22.86 6.76
C GLN A 83 15.30 -22.21 7.67
N LEU A 84 14.90 -22.93 8.72
CA LEU A 84 13.99 -22.42 9.75
C LEU A 84 14.73 -22.34 11.08
N ILE A 85 14.70 -21.16 11.69
CA ILE A 85 15.49 -20.79 12.86
C ILE A 85 14.54 -20.39 13.97
N ARG A 86 14.76 -20.94 15.18
CA ARG A 86 14.10 -20.48 16.40
C ARG A 86 14.69 -19.14 16.80
N ALA A 87 13.88 -18.09 16.71
CA ALA A 87 14.34 -16.71 16.80
C ALA A 87 15.02 -16.34 18.12
N ALA A 88 14.55 -16.93 19.25
CA ALA A 88 15.07 -16.62 20.58
C ALA A 88 16.46 -17.22 20.86
N THR A 89 16.80 -18.36 20.25
CA THR A 89 18.01 -19.14 20.54
C THR A 89 18.99 -19.21 19.39
N ASP A 90 18.62 -18.68 18.21
CA ASP A 90 19.37 -18.80 16.96
C ASP A 90 19.63 -20.27 16.55
N GLU A 91 18.72 -21.16 16.96
CA GLU A 91 18.82 -22.60 16.70
C GLU A 91 18.19 -22.94 15.35
N HIS A 92 19.01 -23.50 14.44
CA HIS A 92 18.52 -24.03 13.16
C HIS A 92 17.88 -25.39 13.40
N PHE A 93 16.56 -25.49 13.35
CA PHE A 93 15.86 -26.75 13.60
C PHE A 93 15.34 -27.44 12.31
N TRP A 94 15.48 -26.77 11.16
CA TRP A 94 15.23 -27.36 9.86
C TRP A 94 16.05 -26.68 8.77
N SER A 95 16.53 -27.49 7.79
CA SER A 95 17.25 -27.01 6.62
C SER A 95 17.03 -27.99 5.46
N GLU A 96 16.72 -27.48 4.29
CA GLU A 96 16.50 -28.30 3.10
C GLU A 96 16.90 -27.56 1.83
N ILE A 97 17.37 -28.33 0.82
CA ILE A 97 17.77 -27.82 -0.47
C ILE A 97 16.82 -28.36 -1.54
N TYR A 98 16.27 -27.46 -2.32
CA TYR A 98 15.40 -27.75 -3.45
C TYR A 98 16.10 -27.38 -4.75
N ASP A 99 16.04 -28.27 -5.74
CA ASP A 99 16.66 -28.06 -7.05
C ASP A 99 15.65 -28.45 -8.14
N ARG A 100 15.19 -27.46 -8.92
CA ARG A 100 14.14 -27.62 -9.92
C ARG A 100 14.51 -26.90 -11.23
N GLU A 101 13.82 -27.23 -12.32
CA GLU A 101 13.89 -26.40 -13.51
C GLU A 101 13.21 -25.05 -13.26
N LEU A 102 13.70 -23.97 -13.85
CA LEU A 102 13.14 -22.63 -13.65
C LEU A 102 11.67 -22.52 -14.08
N ARG A 103 11.22 -23.34 -15.06
CA ARG A 103 9.81 -23.41 -15.47
C ARG A 103 8.89 -23.89 -14.34
N ASP A 104 9.42 -24.64 -13.38
CA ASP A 104 8.66 -25.22 -12.25
C ASP A 104 8.79 -24.38 -10.96
N VAL A 105 9.24 -23.13 -11.10
CA VAL A 105 9.50 -22.22 -9.97
C VAL A 105 8.27 -21.99 -9.08
N LEU A 106 7.08 -21.94 -9.65
CA LEU A 106 5.84 -21.77 -8.86
C LEU A 106 5.52 -23.02 -8.04
N ALA A 107 5.81 -24.22 -8.57
CA ALA A 107 5.69 -25.47 -7.81
C ALA A 107 6.74 -25.54 -6.70
N LEU A 108 7.96 -25.11 -6.98
CA LEU A 108 9.04 -25.00 -5.98
C LEU A 108 8.65 -24.08 -4.81
N GLN A 109 8.09 -22.91 -5.09
CA GLN A 109 7.59 -21.99 -4.06
C GLN A 109 6.53 -22.66 -3.16
N SER A 110 5.62 -23.41 -3.75
CA SER A 110 4.60 -24.19 -3.04
C SER A 110 5.22 -25.25 -2.13
N GLU A 111 6.17 -26.02 -2.67
CA GLU A 111 6.86 -27.10 -1.97
C GLU A 111 7.61 -26.58 -0.73
N VAL A 112 8.36 -25.48 -0.88
CA VAL A 112 9.08 -24.83 0.22
C VAL A 112 8.12 -24.33 1.29
N ALA A 113 7.05 -23.60 0.91
CA ALA A 113 6.07 -23.09 1.86
C ALA A 113 5.35 -24.20 2.64
N GLN A 114 4.97 -25.30 1.97
CA GLN A 114 4.37 -26.46 2.64
C GLN A 114 5.34 -27.14 3.63
N SER A 115 6.62 -27.23 3.26
CA SER A 115 7.63 -27.80 4.14
C SER A 115 7.83 -26.94 5.40
N ILE A 116 7.86 -25.62 5.24
CA ILE A 116 7.92 -24.67 6.37
C ILE A 116 6.69 -24.84 7.27
N ALA A 117 5.47 -24.81 6.70
CA ALA A 117 4.22 -24.96 7.47
C ALA A 117 4.20 -26.25 8.29
N ARG A 118 4.60 -27.38 7.69
CA ARG A 118 4.71 -28.65 8.41
C ARG A 118 5.72 -28.63 9.57
N LYS A 119 6.82 -27.88 9.41
CA LYS A 119 7.90 -27.81 10.42
C LYS A 119 7.54 -26.89 11.59
N VAL A 120 6.68 -25.93 11.40
CA VAL A 120 6.10 -25.11 12.48
C VAL A 120 4.84 -25.76 13.10
N GLU A 121 4.56 -27.02 12.76
CA GLU A 121 3.46 -27.84 13.32
C GLU A 121 2.06 -27.26 13.11
N ILE A 122 1.86 -26.52 12.01
CA ILE A 122 0.55 -25.99 11.66
C ILE A 122 -0.22 -27.02 10.84
N THR A 123 -1.46 -27.27 11.23
CA THR A 123 -2.39 -28.11 10.49
C THR A 123 -3.11 -27.28 9.43
N LEU A 124 -2.81 -27.51 8.17
CA LEU A 124 -3.47 -26.84 7.06
C LEU A 124 -4.91 -27.33 6.87
N THR A 125 -5.84 -26.43 6.64
CA THR A 125 -7.19 -26.76 6.15
C THR A 125 -7.14 -27.33 4.74
N GLY A 126 -8.22 -27.96 4.30
CA GLY A 126 -8.31 -28.48 2.92
C GLY A 126 -8.18 -27.38 1.88
N GLU A 127 -8.72 -26.18 2.14
CA GLU A 127 -8.63 -25.02 1.26
C GLU A 127 -7.20 -24.47 1.19
N GLU A 128 -6.54 -24.28 2.33
CA GLU A 128 -5.13 -23.84 2.39
C GLU A 128 -4.20 -24.85 1.70
N HIS A 129 -4.43 -26.14 1.92
CA HIS A 129 -3.66 -27.17 1.21
C HIS A 129 -3.87 -27.09 -0.29
N ALA A 130 -5.10 -26.90 -0.78
CA ALA A 130 -5.39 -26.72 -2.20
C ALA A 130 -4.72 -25.48 -2.78
N MET A 131 -4.78 -24.33 -2.08
CA MET A 131 -4.09 -23.09 -2.50
C MET A 131 -2.56 -23.27 -2.57
N LEU A 132 -1.97 -23.92 -1.57
CA LEU A 132 -0.52 -24.17 -1.56
C LEU A 132 -0.08 -25.21 -2.61
N THR A 133 -0.97 -26.10 -3.08
CA THR A 133 -0.65 -27.11 -4.09
C THR A 133 -0.99 -26.69 -5.52
N ALA A 134 -1.82 -25.67 -5.69
CA ALA A 134 -2.24 -25.14 -7.00
C ALA A 134 -1.07 -24.42 -7.69
N ALA A 135 -0.14 -25.19 -8.24
CA ALA A 135 0.98 -24.63 -8.98
C ALA A 135 0.93 -25.04 -10.45
N ARG A 136 1.15 -24.08 -11.33
CA ARG A 136 1.30 -24.30 -12.77
C ARG A 136 2.75 -24.08 -13.19
N SER A 137 3.19 -24.69 -14.26
CA SER A 137 4.45 -24.33 -14.91
C SER A 137 4.29 -22.97 -15.62
N VAL A 138 5.35 -22.18 -15.59
CA VAL A 138 5.43 -20.89 -16.25
C VAL A 138 6.71 -20.81 -17.06
N SER A 139 6.67 -20.26 -18.28
CA SER A 139 7.91 -20.13 -19.05
C SER A 139 8.89 -19.18 -18.33
N PRO A 140 10.20 -19.47 -18.33
CA PRO A 140 11.22 -18.63 -17.71
C PRO A 140 11.13 -17.16 -18.14
N ASP A 141 10.87 -16.91 -19.42
CA ASP A 141 10.77 -15.57 -19.98
C ASP A 141 9.54 -14.77 -19.50
N VAL A 142 8.42 -15.45 -19.22
CA VAL A 142 7.21 -14.85 -18.64
C VAL A 142 7.49 -14.51 -17.20
N TYR A 143 8.03 -15.45 -16.43
CA TYR A 143 8.33 -15.26 -15.03
C TYR A 143 9.39 -14.16 -14.80
N GLU A 144 10.44 -14.14 -15.61
CA GLU A 144 11.46 -13.09 -15.56
C GLU A 144 10.88 -11.70 -15.86
N SER A 145 10.03 -11.59 -16.89
CA SER A 145 9.33 -10.34 -17.22
C SER A 145 8.48 -9.87 -16.04
N TYR A 146 7.70 -10.78 -15.44
CA TYR A 146 6.89 -10.49 -14.26
C TYR A 146 7.74 -9.99 -13.08
N LEU A 147 8.83 -10.68 -12.74
CA LEU A 147 9.69 -10.27 -11.63
C LEU A 147 10.35 -8.91 -11.85
N LYS A 148 10.77 -8.60 -13.08
CA LYS A 148 11.29 -7.26 -13.43
C LYS A 148 10.24 -6.17 -13.24
N GLY A 149 8.97 -6.47 -13.53
CA GLY A 149 7.86 -5.58 -13.25
C GLY A 149 7.64 -5.33 -11.75
N ARG A 150 7.81 -6.37 -10.92
CA ARG A 150 7.71 -6.29 -9.44
C ARG A 150 8.93 -5.61 -8.79
N PHE A 151 10.08 -5.58 -9.48
CA PHE A 151 11.33 -5.02 -8.96
C PHE A 151 11.41 -3.50 -9.11
N ASN A 152 10.40 -2.80 -8.60
CA ASN A 152 10.33 -1.35 -8.56
C ASN A 152 10.74 -0.86 -7.15
N LYS A 153 11.70 0.08 -7.06
CA LYS A 153 12.27 0.51 -5.78
C LYS A 153 11.65 1.79 -5.23
N ASN A 154 11.34 2.75 -6.10
CA ASN A 154 11.06 4.12 -5.67
C ASN A 154 9.63 4.60 -6.03
N ASN A 155 8.86 3.79 -6.75
CA ASN A 155 7.51 4.14 -7.23
C ASN A 155 7.45 5.50 -7.98
N THR A 156 8.52 5.85 -8.68
CA THR A 156 8.50 7.02 -9.56
C THR A 156 7.62 6.75 -10.77
N LYS A 157 7.09 7.80 -11.39
CA LYS A 157 6.27 7.66 -12.60
C LYS A 157 6.97 6.83 -13.67
N ALA A 158 8.25 7.11 -13.93
CA ALA A 158 9.05 6.40 -14.93
C ALA A 158 9.23 4.90 -14.61
N GLU A 159 9.47 4.57 -13.34
CA GLU A 159 9.58 3.18 -12.90
C GLU A 159 8.26 2.44 -12.99
N LEU A 160 7.14 3.09 -12.64
CA LEU A 160 5.80 2.52 -12.78
C LEU A 160 5.43 2.27 -14.25
N GLU A 161 5.73 3.21 -15.14
CA GLU A 161 5.55 3.04 -16.59
C GLU A 161 6.41 1.88 -17.12
N GLN A 162 7.65 1.74 -16.63
CA GLN A 162 8.50 0.61 -16.99
C GLN A 162 7.97 -0.71 -16.45
N SER A 163 7.44 -0.75 -15.22
CA SER A 163 6.78 -1.94 -14.65
C SER A 163 5.60 -2.38 -15.50
N ILE A 164 4.77 -1.45 -15.96
CA ILE A 164 3.65 -1.73 -16.87
C ILE A 164 4.14 -2.42 -18.15
N VAL A 165 5.21 -1.92 -18.77
CA VAL A 165 5.80 -2.54 -19.97
C VAL A 165 6.23 -3.99 -19.72
N TYR A 166 6.81 -4.27 -18.56
CA TYR A 166 7.21 -5.63 -18.19
C TYR A 166 6.00 -6.55 -17.96
N PHE A 167 4.96 -6.08 -17.26
CA PHE A 167 3.74 -6.88 -17.04
C PHE A 167 2.99 -7.14 -18.35
N GLU A 168 2.84 -6.14 -19.22
CA GLU A 168 2.25 -6.30 -20.56
C GLU A 168 3.07 -7.26 -21.41
N GLY A 169 4.41 -7.22 -21.29
CA GLY A 169 5.32 -8.16 -21.94
C GLY A 169 5.10 -9.60 -21.48
N ALA A 170 4.88 -9.83 -20.18
CA ALA A 170 4.54 -11.13 -19.61
C ALA A 170 3.16 -11.61 -20.11
N ILE A 171 2.15 -10.74 -20.06
CA ILE A 171 0.77 -11.02 -20.53
C ILE A 171 0.76 -11.37 -22.02
N LYS A 172 1.52 -10.66 -22.84
CA LYS A 172 1.61 -10.95 -24.29
C LYS A 172 2.16 -12.34 -24.58
N LYS A 173 3.10 -12.82 -23.75
CA LYS A 173 3.71 -14.15 -23.89
C LYS A 173 2.81 -15.26 -23.31
N ASP A 174 2.13 -14.97 -22.20
CA ASP A 174 1.19 -15.86 -21.53
C ASP A 174 -0.03 -15.10 -21.01
N PRO A 175 -1.11 -14.99 -21.81
CA PRO A 175 -2.33 -14.28 -21.43
C PRO A 175 -3.10 -14.91 -20.26
N THR A 176 -2.71 -16.09 -19.81
CA THR A 176 -3.34 -16.79 -18.68
C THR A 176 -2.55 -16.65 -17.37
N PHE A 177 -1.44 -15.91 -17.36
CA PHE A 177 -0.62 -15.69 -16.17
C PHE A 177 -1.23 -14.60 -15.28
N ALA A 178 -2.14 -14.98 -14.37
CA ALA A 178 -2.93 -14.09 -13.51
C ALA A 178 -2.06 -13.10 -12.71
N ALA A 179 -0.91 -13.53 -12.18
CA ALA A 179 -0.03 -12.69 -11.39
C ALA A 179 0.48 -11.44 -12.15
N ALA A 180 0.64 -11.51 -13.47
CA ALA A 180 1.04 -10.35 -14.26
C ALA A 180 -0.07 -9.29 -14.34
N TYR A 181 -1.34 -9.70 -14.35
CA TYR A 181 -2.48 -8.77 -14.27
C TYR A 181 -2.59 -8.12 -12.89
N VAL A 182 -2.25 -8.86 -11.82
CA VAL A 182 -2.17 -8.28 -10.46
C VAL A 182 -1.11 -7.19 -10.40
N GLY A 183 0.10 -7.47 -10.89
CA GLY A 183 1.17 -6.47 -10.96
C GLY A 183 0.79 -5.25 -11.81
N LEU A 184 0.08 -5.48 -12.91
CA LEU A 184 -0.43 -4.41 -13.76
C LEU A 184 -1.47 -3.54 -13.04
N ALA A 185 -2.37 -4.16 -12.26
CA ALA A 185 -3.37 -3.45 -11.46
C ALA A 185 -2.72 -2.61 -10.36
N ASP A 186 -1.71 -3.13 -9.67
CA ASP A 186 -0.93 -2.44 -8.63
C ASP A 186 -0.17 -1.22 -9.20
N ALA A 187 0.46 -1.39 -10.37
CA ALA A 187 1.13 -0.28 -11.06
C ALA A 187 0.16 0.84 -11.46
N TYR A 188 -1.04 0.51 -11.93
CA TYR A 188 -2.07 1.50 -12.23
C TYR A 188 -2.67 2.14 -10.98
N ASP A 189 -2.77 1.43 -9.85
CA ASP A 189 -3.17 2.02 -8.56
C ASP A 189 -2.19 3.12 -8.15
N SER A 190 -0.90 2.80 -8.18
CA SER A 190 0.19 3.72 -7.85
C SER A 190 0.22 4.95 -8.76
N LEU A 191 0.00 4.77 -10.08
CA LEU A 191 -0.12 5.89 -11.04
C LEU A 191 -1.33 6.79 -10.79
N GLY A 192 -2.39 6.25 -10.19
CA GLY A 192 -3.62 7.00 -9.86
C GLY A 192 -3.51 7.89 -8.63
N THR A 193 -2.32 8.06 -8.04
CA THR A 193 -2.12 8.89 -6.83
C THR A 193 -2.07 10.38 -7.14
N VAL A 194 -2.30 11.19 -6.10
CA VAL A 194 -2.31 12.67 -6.21
C VAL A 194 -0.95 13.28 -6.56
N PHE A 195 0.12 12.53 -6.42
CA PHE A 195 1.48 13.01 -6.66
C PHE A 195 1.93 12.88 -8.13
N VAL A 196 1.22 12.10 -8.93
CA VAL A 196 1.57 11.87 -10.34
C VAL A 196 1.12 13.00 -11.27
N GLY A 197 0.22 13.87 -10.79
CA GLY A 197 -0.21 15.08 -11.53
C GLY A 197 -1.09 14.81 -12.76
N ALA A 198 -1.72 13.63 -12.86
CA ALA A 198 -2.64 13.26 -13.93
C ALA A 198 -4.05 12.97 -13.39
N PRO A 199 -5.11 13.15 -14.21
CA PRO A 199 -6.46 12.72 -13.83
C PRO A 199 -6.48 11.21 -13.56
N PRO A 200 -6.97 10.76 -12.39
CA PRO A 200 -6.87 9.35 -12.01
C PRO A 200 -7.89 8.42 -12.70
N ALA A 201 -8.82 8.97 -13.49
CA ALA A 201 -9.94 8.21 -14.06
C ALA A 201 -9.49 7.06 -14.97
N GLU A 202 -8.52 7.32 -15.87
CA GLU A 202 -8.00 6.31 -16.79
C GLU A 202 -7.20 5.23 -16.03
N ALA A 203 -6.33 5.62 -15.11
CA ALA A 203 -5.56 4.69 -14.29
C ALA A 203 -6.49 3.78 -13.48
N ARG A 204 -7.53 4.33 -12.86
CA ARG A 204 -8.56 3.54 -12.12
C ARG A 204 -9.32 2.57 -13.02
N GLN A 205 -9.63 2.96 -14.26
CA GLN A 205 -10.31 2.07 -15.21
C GLN A 205 -9.39 0.89 -15.58
N LYS A 206 -8.14 1.16 -15.86
CA LYS A 206 -7.12 0.13 -16.18
C LYS A 206 -6.85 -0.77 -14.98
N GLN A 207 -6.73 -0.21 -13.77
CA GLN A 207 -6.62 -0.97 -12.52
C GLN A 207 -7.77 -1.96 -12.36
N MET A 208 -9.01 -1.47 -12.49
CA MET A 208 -10.21 -2.32 -12.34
C MET A 208 -10.24 -3.43 -13.38
N SER A 209 -9.91 -3.13 -14.64
CA SER A 209 -9.91 -4.12 -15.72
C SER A 209 -8.85 -5.20 -15.47
N ALA A 210 -7.65 -4.81 -15.05
CA ALA A 210 -6.57 -5.74 -14.75
C ALA A 210 -6.89 -6.62 -13.53
N ALA A 211 -7.38 -6.02 -12.43
CA ALA A 211 -7.78 -6.79 -11.24
C ALA A 211 -8.90 -7.81 -11.53
N ARG A 212 -9.93 -7.41 -12.28
CA ARG A 212 -10.99 -8.34 -12.71
C ARG A 212 -10.47 -9.46 -13.58
N LYS A 213 -9.55 -9.15 -14.52
CA LYS A 213 -8.95 -10.19 -15.36
C LYS A 213 -8.10 -11.16 -14.56
N ALA A 214 -7.36 -10.68 -13.55
CA ALA A 214 -6.65 -11.56 -12.64
C ALA A 214 -7.59 -12.53 -11.92
N LEU A 215 -8.73 -12.04 -11.39
CA LEU A 215 -9.72 -12.85 -10.67
C LEU A 215 -10.52 -13.79 -11.59
N GLU A 216 -10.73 -13.44 -12.86
CA GLU A 216 -11.29 -14.35 -13.86
C GLU A 216 -10.37 -15.56 -14.11
N LEU A 217 -9.06 -15.34 -14.09
CA LEU A 217 -8.05 -16.38 -14.29
C LEU A 217 -7.76 -17.20 -13.03
N ASP A 218 -7.75 -16.53 -11.88
CA ASP A 218 -7.50 -17.15 -10.57
C ASP A 218 -8.23 -16.39 -9.45
N PRO A 219 -9.40 -16.87 -8.99
CA PRO A 219 -10.20 -16.23 -7.95
C PRO A 219 -9.63 -16.40 -6.54
N THR A 220 -8.47 -17.03 -6.38
CA THR A 220 -7.82 -17.24 -5.07
C THR A 220 -6.72 -16.24 -4.77
N ILE A 221 -6.45 -15.27 -5.67
CA ILE A 221 -5.41 -14.27 -5.47
C ILE A 221 -5.93 -13.14 -4.57
N ALA A 222 -5.54 -13.16 -3.30
CA ALA A 222 -5.93 -12.16 -2.29
C ALA A 222 -5.60 -10.72 -2.71
N GLU A 223 -4.40 -10.48 -3.25
CA GLU A 223 -3.95 -9.16 -3.71
C GLU A 223 -4.86 -8.59 -4.81
N ALA A 224 -5.38 -9.43 -5.71
CA ALA A 224 -6.30 -8.99 -6.75
C ALA A 224 -7.65 -8.54 -6.18
N HIS A 225 -8.18 -9.23 -5.16
CA HIS A 225 -9.37 -8.81 -4.43
C HIS A 225 -9.15 -7.48 -3.71
N ALA A 226 -8.01 -7.29 -3.01
CA ALA A 226 -7.68 -6.04 -2.34
C ALA A 226 -7.59 -4.86 -3.33
N LEU A 227 -6.91 -5.03 -4.47
CA LEU A 227 -6.80 -4.01 -5.53
C LEU A 227 -8.16 -3.69 -6.18
N LEU A 228 -9.03 -4.70 -6.36
CA LEU A 228 -10.39 -4.48 -6.83
C LEU A 228 -11.22 -3.72 -5.80
N ALA A 229 -11.11 -4.07 -4.52
CA ALA A 229 -11.78 -3.37 -3.43
C ALA A 229 -11.39 -1.88 -3.36
N ASP A 230 -10.10 -1.57 -3.50
CA ASP A 230 -9.59 -0.19 -3.51
C ASP A 230 -10.22 0.65 -4.63
N VAL A 231 -10.26 0.14 -5.85
CA VAL A 231 -10.86 0.89 -6.96
C VAL A 231 -12.39 0.98 -6.86
N LEU A 232 -13.07 -0.05 -6.35
CA LEU A 232 -14.51 -0.03 -6.07
C LEU A 232 -14.85 1.03 -5.01
N GLN A 233 -14.08 1.10 -3.92
CA GLN A 233 -14.21 2.13 -2.89
C GLN A 233 -14.06 3.54 -3.49
N ARG A 234 -13.04 3.78 -4.31
CA ARG A 234 -12.83 5.08 -5.00
C ARG A 234 -13.95 5.42 -5.98
N ARG A 235 -14.71 4.43 -6.43
CA ARG A 235 -15.91 4.59 -7.26
C ARG A 235 -17.20 4.70 -6.45
N TRP A 236 -17.10 4.66 -5.11
CA TRP A 236 -18.21 4.70 -4.15
C TRP A 236 -19.16 3.49 -4.27
N GLN A 237 -18.64 2.38 -4.73
CA GLN A 237 -19.32 1.07 -4.77
C GLN A 237 -19.06 0.35 -3.44
N TRP A 238 -19.68 0.86 -2.37
CA TRP A 238 -19.34 0.53 -0.98
C TRP A 238 -19.53 -0.93 -0.61
N ALA A 239 -20.66 -1.53 -1.04
CA ALA A 239 -20.97 -2.92 -0.70
C ALA A 239 -20.07 -3.91 -1.41
N GLU A 240 -19.80 -3.66 -2.71
CA GLU A 240 -18.87 -4.48 -3.49
C GLU A 240 -17.44 -4.37 -2.95
N ALA A 241 -17.02 -3.16 -2.57
CA ALA A 241 -15.69 -2.95 -1.97
C ALA A 241 -15.53 -3.72 -0.65
N GLU A 242 -16.57 -3.72 0.21
CA GLU A 242 -16.55 -4.51 1.45
C GLU A 242 -16.38 -6.00 1.18
N ALA A 243 -17.17 -6.53 0.25
CA ALA A 243 -17.12 -7.95 -0.09
C ALA A 243 -15.73 -8.38 -0.57
N GLU A 244 -15.12 -7.56 -1.44
CA GLU A 244 -13.78 -7.82 -1.98
C GLU A 244 -12.69 -7.70 -0.89
N TYR A 245 -12.74 -6.70 0.01
CA TYR A 245 -11.81 -6.62 1.14
C TYR A 245 -11.93 -7.83 2.07
N ARG A 246 -13.16 -8.25 2.40
CA ARG A 246 -13.36 -9.44 3.25
C ARG A 246 -12.78 -10.68 2.56
N ARG A 247 -13.03 -10.85 1.27
CA ARG A 247 -12.47 -11.99 0.52
C ARG A 247 -10.94 -11.95 0.47
N ALA A 248 -10.32 -10.76 0.30
CA ALA A 248 -8.87 -10.61 0.36
C ALA A 248 -8.31 -11.07 1.72
N LEU A 249 -8.94 -10.65 2.81
CA LEU A 249 -8.52 -10.97 4.18
C LEU A 249 -8.80 -12.44 4.56
N ASP A 250 -9.86 -13.04 4.01
CA ASP A 250 -10.12 -14.48 4.15
C ASP A 250 -9.06 -15.33 3.43
N LEU A 251 -8.59 -14.87 2.26
CA LEU A 251 -7.56 -15.57 1.48
C LEU A 251 -6.14 -15.32 2.00
N ASN A 252 -5.89 -14.14 2.58
CA ASN A 252 -4.59 -13.77 3.15
C ASN A 252 -4.76 -12.95 4.44
N PRO A 253 -4.86 -13.61 5.60
CA PRO A 253 -5.07 -12.92 6.88
C PRO A 253 -3.87 -12.07 7.34
N SER A 254 -2.68 -12.29 6.78
CA SER A 254 -1.46 -11.53 7.10
C SER A 254 -1.16 -10.42 6.09
N ASP A 255 -2.09 -10.07 5.20
CA ASP A 255 -1.91 -8.96 4.26
C ASP A 255 -2.12 -7.60 4.95
N SER A 256 -1.02 -6.93 5.30
CA SER A 256 -1.04 -5.61 5.95
C SER A 256 -1.71 -4.53 5.09
N ALA A 257 -1.55 -4.60 3.76
CA ALA A 257 -2.16 -3.63 2.83
C ALA A 257 -3.69 -3.81 2.77
N ALA A 258 -4.18 -5.06 2.72
CA ALA A 258 -5.62 -5.34 2.78
C ALA A 258 -6.24 -4.89 4.11
N HIS A 259 -5.54 -5.06 5.24
CA HIS A 259 -5.98 -4.53 6.54
C HIS A 259 -6.10 -3.00 6.53
N VAL A 260 -5.13 -2.28 5.97
CA VAL A 260 -5.19 -0.82 5.81
C VAL A 260 -6.32 -0.41 4.87
N GLY A 261 -6.49 -1.11 3.75
CA GLY A 261 -7.57 -0.85 2.80
C GLY A 261 -8.95 -0.96 3.47
N PHE A 262 -9.18 -2.07 4.19
CA PHE A 262 -10.42 -2.29 4.93
C PHE A 262 -10.62 -1.27 6.07
N ALA A 263 -9.56 -0.88 6.78
CA ALA A 263 -9.62 0.19 7.78
C ALA A 263 -10.06 1.52 7.16
N ARG A 264 -9.55 1.88 5.98
CA ARG A 264 -10.01 3.07 5.25
C ARG A 264 -11.47 2.96 4.83
N TRP A 265 -11.91 1.79 4.39
CA TRP A 265 -13.33 1.56 4.09
C TRP A 265 -14.21 1.77 5.33
N LEU A 266 -13.80 1.28 6.50
CA LEU A 266 -14.50 1.49 7.78
C LEU A 266 -14.60 2.98 8.14
N LEU A 267 -13.54 3.76 7.93
CA LEU A 267 -13.58 5.22 8.09
C LEU A 267 -14.63 5.87 7.18
N CYS A 268 -14.70 5.47 5.92
CA CYS A 268 -15.70 5.98 4.98
C CYS A 268 -17.11 5.70 5.48
N GLN A 269 -17.34 4.57 6.18
CA GLN A 269 -18.61 4.23 6.81
C GLN A 269 -18.86 4.95 8.15
N GLY A 270 -17.88 5.72 8.65
CA GLY A 270 -17.97 6.42 9.96
C GLY A 270 -17.64 5.54 11.17
N ARG A 271 -17.05 4.34 10.93
CA ARG A 271 -16.65 3.35 11.95
C ARG A 271 -15.20 3.57 12.38
N ALA A 272 -14.93 4.71 13.01
CA ALA A 272 -13.57 5.15 13.30
C ALA A 272 -12.82 4.22 14.28
N ASP A 273 -13.46 3.76 15.35
CA ASP A 273 -12.82 2.87 16.34
C ASP A 273 -12.45 1.52 15.74
N ASP A 274 -13.34 0.96 14.92
CA ASP A 274 -13.05 -0.28 14.18
C ASP A 274 -11.87 -0.08 13.22
N ALA A 275 -11.84 1.04 12.50
CA ALA A 275 -10.76 1.37 11.59
C ALA A 275 -9.40 1.43 12.30
N VAL A 276 -9.34 2.04 13.49
CA VAL A 276 -8.11 2.08 14.33
C VAL A 276 -7.68 0.68 14.75
N ALA A 277 -8.63 -0.18 15.12
CA ALA A 277 -8.31 -1.58 15.49
C ALA A 277 -7.67 -2.34 14.32
N TRP A 278 -8.23 -2.20 13.10
CA TRP A 278 -7.68 -2.81 11.89
C TRP A 278 -6.32 -2.21 11.48
N ALA A 279 -6.14 -0.90 11.62
CA ALA A 279 -4.87 -0.23 11.38
C ALA A 279 -3.76 -0.72 12.32
N ARG A 280 -4.08 -0.99 13.59
CA ARG A 280 -3.12 -1.57 14.55
C ARG A 280 -2.72 -2.98 14.16
N ARG A 281 -3.65 -3.82 13.68
CA ARG A 281 -3.33 -5.15 13.14
C ARG A 281 -2.38 -5.04 11.94
N ALA A 282 -2.64 -4.10 11.02
CA ALA A 282 -1.74 -3.85 9.90
C ALA A 282 -0.32 -3.48 10.34
N ARG A 283 -0.19 -2.66 11.40
CA ARG A 283 1.11 -2.30 12.00
C ARG A 283 1.84 -3.51 12.58
N ASP A 284 1.12 -4.41 13.23
CA ASP A 284 1.73 -5.61 13.81
C ASP A 284 2.25 -6.57 12.72
N LEU A 285 1.66 -6.53 11.51
CA LEU A 285 2.09 -7.29 10.35
C LEU A 285 3.21 -6.59 9.55
N ASP A 286 3.28 -5.26 9.61
CA ASP A 286 4.25 -4.45 8.86
C ASP A 286 4.86 -3.33 9.74
N PRO A 287 5.61 -3.68 10.81
CA PRO A 287 6.05 -2.71 11.81
C PRO A 287 7.08 -1.68 11.29
N LEU A 288 7.83 -2.01 10.25
CA LEU A 288 8.88 -1.16 9.67
C LEU A 288 8.58 -0.71 8.23
N GLY A 289 7.45 -1.13 7.69
CA GLY A 289 7.15 -0.98 6.28
C GLY A 289 6.38 0.28 5.90
N SER A 290 5.79 0.21 4.71
CA SER A 290 5.14 1.35 4.06
C SER A 290 3.78 1.73 4.66
N VAL A 291 3.12 0.81 5.38
CA VAL A 291 1.77 1.07 5.91
C VAL A 291 1.73 2.15 7.01
N GLY A 292 2.88 2.52 7.59
CA GLY A 292 2.97 3.52 8.64
C GLY A 292 2.34 4.88 8.28
N THR A 293 2.54 5.34 7.03
CA THR A 293 1.93 6.57 6.52
C THR A 293 0.40 6.46 6.49
N SER A 294 -0.13 5.33 6.00
CA SER A 294 -1.58 5.09 5.94
C SER A 294 -2.19 4.93 7.33
N ILE A 295 -1.49 4.29 8.26
CA ILE A 295 -1.93 4.15 9.66
C ILE A 295 -2.03 5.52 10.32
N GLY A 296 -1.00 6.38 10.16
CA GLY A 296 -1.05 7.74 10.68
C GLY A 296 -2.22 8.56 10.09
N TYR A 297 -2.55 8.37 8.80
CA TYR A 297 -3.73 9.00 8.19
C TYR A 297 -5.04 8.46 8.79
N ILE A 298 -5.15 7.15 9.03
CA ILE A 298 -6.33 6.55 9.69
C ILE A 298 -6.49 7.11 11.10
N LEU A 299 -5.41 7.23 11.87
CA LEU A 299 -5.42 7.83 13.21
C LEU A 299 -5.86 9.31 13.18
N PHE A 300 -5.40 10.08 12.19
CA PHE A 300 -5.84 11.46 11.99
C PHE A 300 -7.36 11.54 11.71
N GLU A 301 -7.86 10.74 10.77
CA GLU A 301 -9.29 10.70 10.44
C GLU A 301 -10.16 10.24 11.63
N ALA A 302 -9.62 9.35 12.48
CA ALA A 302 -10.24 8.89 13.71
C ALA A 302 -10.04 9.87 14.90
N ARG A 303 -9.43 11.04 14.68
CA ARG A 303 -9.17 12.11 15.66
C ARG A 303 -8.18 11.74 16.78
N HIS A 304 -7.36 10.72 16.58
CA HIS A 304 -6.24 10.36 17.45
C HIS A 304 -4.98 11.18 17.08
N TYR A 305 -5.07 12.50 17.15
CA TYR A 305 -4.08 13.42 16.57
C TYR A 305 -2.67 13.24 17.13
N ASP A 306 -2.51 13.10 18.46
CA ASP A 306 -1.20 12.89 19.07
C ASP A 306 -0.55 11.57 18.62
N GLU A 307 -1.34 10.50 18.49
CA GLU A 307 -0.83 9.22 17.99
C GLU A 307 -0.49 9.30 16.50
N ALA A 308 -1.30 10.00 15.70
CA ALA A 308 -1.04 10.29 14.29
C ALA A 308 0.27 11.06 14.09
N ILE A 309 0.47 12.14 14.87
CA ILE A 309 1.69 12.96 14.82
C ILE A 309 2.93 12.11 15.15
N ARG A 310 2.86 11.32 16.24
CA ARG A 310 3.98 10.42 16.60
C ARG A 310 4.27 9.41 15.51
N ALA A 311 3.24 8.77 14.97
CA ALA A 311 3.40 7.79 13.89
C ALA A 311 4.02 8.39 12.64
N MET A 312 3.55 9.58 12.21
CA MET A 312 4.08 10.27 11.04
C MET A 312 5.52 10.77 11.24
N ARG A 313 5.85 11.30 12.44
CA ARG A 313 7.24 11.70 12.78
C ARG A 313 8.18 10.50 12.71
N ALA A 314 7.76 9.32 13.16
CA ALA A 314 8.56 8.11 13.03
C ALA A 314 8.78 7.74 11.54
N VAL A 315 7.74 7.84 10.70
CA VAL A 315 7.86 7.57 9.26
C VAL A 315 8.85 8.52 8.58
N VAL A 316 8.72 9.83 8.77
CA VAL A 316 9.62 10.83 8.13
C VAL A 316 11.05 10.74 8.67
N GLY A 317 11.25 10.23 9.89
CA GLY A 317 12.57 9.95 10.46
C GLY A 317 13.32 8.84 9.73
N VAL A 318 12.59 7.85 9.20
CA VAL A 318 13.15 6.71 8.47
C VAL A 318 13.12 6.92 6.95
N ARG A 319 12.09 7.62 6.45
CA ARG A 319 11.86 7.91 5.02
C ARG A 319 11.70 9.42 4.81
N PRO A 320 12.80 10.18 4.80
CA PRO A 320 12.78 11.65 4.70
C PRO A 320 12.32 12.18 3.34
N GLU A 321 12.13 11.31 2.34
CA GLU A 321 11.58 11.61 1.01
C GLU A 321 10.08 11.29 0.88
N ASP A 322 9.43 10.74 1.91
CA ASP A 322 8.00 10.40 1.86
C ASP A 322 7.12 11.66 1.95
N ALA A 323 6.79 12.22 0.79
CA ALA A 323 5.93 13.40 0.68
C ALA A 323 4.56 13.23 1.33
N SER A 324 4.00 12.01 1.27
CA SER A 324 2.69 11.69 1.85
C SER A 324 2.73 11.75 3.37
N ALA A 325 3.80 11.25 3.98
CA ALA A 325 3.96 11.28 5.43
C ALA A 325 4.07 12.72 5.95
N TYR A 326 4.85 13.59 5.30
CA TYR A 326 4.88 15.02 5.64
C TYR A 326 3.53 15.69 5.44
N TRP A 327 2.83 15.38 4.34
CA TRP A 327 1.53 15.96 4.05
C TRP A 327 0.50 15.62 5.12
N TYR A 328 0.40 14.34 5.50
CA TYR A 328 -0.52 13.89 6.54
C TYR A 328 -0.10 14.32 7.95
N LEU A 329 1.21 14.48 8.21
CA LEU A 329 1.70 15.12 9.44
C LEU A 329 1.19 16.55 9.53
N GLY A 330 1.24 17.30 8.43
CA GLY A 330 0.65 18.64 8.35
C GLY A 330 -0.85 18.67 8.66
N PHE A 331 -1.62 17.71 8.14
CA PHE A 331 -3.04 17.55 8.49
C PHE A 331 -3.24 17.36 9.99
N ALA A 332 -2.49 16.41 10.58
CA ALA A 332 -2.63 16.08 11.99
C ALA A 332 -2.23 17.25 12.90
N LEU A 333 -1.15 17.97 12.57
CA LEU A 333 -0.72 19.17 13.32
C LEU A 333 -1.77 20.28 13.26
N ILE A 334 -2.34 20.58 12.09
CA ILE A 334 -3.41 21.58 11.96
C ILE A 334 -4.64 21.18 12.78
N ALA A 335 -5.05 19.91 12.73
CA ALA A 335 -6.21 19.41 13.47
C ALA A 335 -5.97 19.36 14.99
N ASN A 336 -4.69 19.27 15.42
CA ASN A 336 -4.27 19.33 16.82
C ASN A 336 -3.95 20.76 17.28
N ASP A 337 -4.44 21.77 16.57
CA ASP A 337 -4.25 23.21 16.89
C ASP A 337 -2.77 23.65 16.93
N GLN A 338 -1.94 23.08 16.06
CA GLN A 338 -0.51 23.37 15.92
C GLN A 338 -0.16 23.85 14.49
N PRO A 339 -0.84 24.89 13.95
CA PRO A 339 -0.65 25.30 12.54
C PRO A 339 0.75 25.86 12.25
N GLU A 340 1.41 26.49 13.25
CA GLU A 340 2.77 27.02 13.11
C GLU A 340 3.79 25.89 12.88
N GLU A 341 3.63 24.75 13.57
CA GLU A 341 4.48 23.58 13.37
C GLU A 341 4.17 22.87 12.03
N ALA A 342 2.93 22.97 11.56
CA ALA A 342 2.53 22.37 10.28
C ALA A 342 3.20 23.06 9.08
N ILE A 343 3.49 24.37 9.15
CA ILE A 343 4.05 25.15 8.04
C ILE A 343 5.38 24.56 7.54
N PRO A 344 6.45 24.45 8.34
CA PRO A 344 7.74 23.92 7.87
C PRO A 344 7.63 22.47 7.41
N VAL A 345 6.75 21.67 8.01
CA VAL A 345 6.46 20.28 7.60
C VAL A 345 5.85 20.25 6.20
N LEU A 346 4.87 21.11 5.92
CA LEU A 346 4.21 21.17 4.61
C LEU A 346 5.11 21.82 3.55
N GLU A 347 5.97 22.76 3.92
CA GLU A 347 7.00 23.29 3.02
C GLU A 347 8.01 22.19 2.63
N LYS A 348 8.39 21.30 3.56
CA LYS A 348 9.20 20.12 3.25
C LYS A 348 8.43 19.18 2.31
N ALA A 349 7.14 18.90 2.59
CA ALA A 349 6.29 18.11 1.70
C ALA A 349 6.26 18.68 0.27
N LEU A 350 6.13 20.00 0.12
CA LEU A 350 6.20 20.68 -1.18
C LEU A 350 7.55 20.47 -1.87
N SER A 351 8.66 20.52 -1.14
CA SER A 351 10.00 20.38 -1.73
C SER A 351 10.23 18.97 -2.29
N VAL A 352 9.73 17.93 -1.59
CA VAL A 352 9.93 16.53 -1.99
C VAL A 352 8.85 16.01 -2.96
N SER A 353 7.73 16.75 -3.11
CA SER A 353 6.62 16.39 -4.03
C SER A 353 6.56 17.24 -5.30
N GLU A 354 7.66 17.91 -5.68
CA GLU A 354 7.68 18.83 -6.82
C GLU A 354 6.52 19.84 -6.80
N ARG A 355 6.22 20.35 -5.61
CA ARG A 355 5.15 21.31 -5.33
C ARG A 355 3.74 20.78 -5.64
N SER A 356 3.42 19.55 -5.18
CA SER A 356 2.11 18.95 -5.38
C SER A 356 0.96 19.90 -5.01
N PRO A 357 -0.05 20.07 -5.90
CA PRO A 357 -1.24 20.89 -5.63
C PRO A 357 -2.01 20.47 -4.36
N GLY A 358 -2.05 19.16 -4.06
CA GLY A 358 -2.69 18.65 -2.85
C GLY A 358 -2.05 19.22 -1.58
N VAL A 359 -0.72 19.24 -1.54
CA VAL A 359 0.04 19.81 -0.42
C VAL A 359 -0.16 21.33 -0.33
N MET A 360 -0.19 22.05 -1.48
CA MET A 360 -0.45 23.50 -1.50
C MET A 360 -1.79 23.83 -0.84
N GLY A 361 -2.86 23.06 -1.10
CA GLY A 361 -4.16 23.29 -0.49
C GLY A 361 -4.15 23.23 1.02
N VAL A 362 -3.37 22.31 1.59
CA VAL A 362 -3.23 22.16 3.06
C VAL A 362 -2.30 23.24 3.65
N LEU A 363 -1.24 23.61 2.93
CA LEU A 363 -0.35 24.70 3.35
C LEU A 363 -1.10 26.06 3.41
N ILE A 364 -2.00 26.33 2.45
CA ILE A 364 -2.88 27.50 2.49
C ILE A 364 -3.69 27.50 3.81
N ARG A 365 -4.22 26.34 4.21
CA ARG A 365 -4.95 26.20 5.47
C ARG A 365 -4.04 26.45 6.67
N ALA A 366 -2.83 25.91 6.71
CA ALA A 366 -1.87 26.15 7.79
C ALA A 366 -1.55 27.62 7.95
N TYR A 367 -1.23 28.32 6.86
CA TYR A 367 -1.01 29.76 6.87
C TYR A 367 -2.23 30.57 7.36
N ALA A 368 -3.43 30.21 6.90
CA ALA A 368 -4.65 30.91 7.31
C ALA A 368 -4.93 30.75 8.82
N HIS A 369 -4.75 29.54 9.34
CA HIS A 369 -4.96 29.25 10.78
C HIS A 369 -3.89 29.86 11.68
N SER A 370 -2.65 30.08 11.18
CA SER A 370 -1.59 30.80 11.90
C SER A 370 -1.63 32.33 11.73
N GLY A 371 -2.73 32.88 11.18
CA GLY A 371 -2.86 34.32 10.95
C GLY A 371 -2.08 34.87 9.77
N ARG A 372 -1.30 34.05 9.04
CA ARG A 372 -0.46 34.43 7.90
C ARG A 372 -1.27 34.51 6.59
N ARG A 373 -2.35 35.29 6.62
CA ARG A 373 -3.33 35.38 5.51
C ARG A 373 -2.70 35.81 4.18
N SER A 374 -1.72 36.68 4.18
CA SER A 374 -1.02 37.12 2.96
C SER A 374 -0.26 35.98 2.29
N ASP A 375 0.40 35.10 3.07
CA ASP A 375 1.08 33.93 2.55
C ASP A 375 0.07 32.91 2.00
N ALA A 376 -1.04 32.69 2.71
CA ALA A 376 -2.14 31.83 2.22
C ALA A 376 -2.66 32.28 0.86
N LEU A 377 -2.92 33.59 0.68
CA LEU A 377 -3.41 34.13 -0.60
C LEU A 377 -2.37 34.03 -1.72
N ARG A 378 -1.10 34.24 -1.41
CA ARG A 378 0.00 34.06 -2.40
C ARG A 378 0.06 32.64 -2.94
N VAL A 379 -0.04 31.62 -2.05
CA VAL A 379 -0.04 30.22 -2.48
C VAL A 379 -1.34 29.85 -3.23
N LEU A 380 -2.48 30.46 -2.85
CA LEU A 380 -3.75 30.27 -3.57
C LEU A 380 -3.66 30.79 -5.02
N GLU A 381 -3.05 31.96 -5.23
CA GLU A 381 -2.87 32.50 -6.58
C GLU A 381 -1.92 31.63 -7.43
N GLU A 382 -0.89 31.05 -6.81
CA GLU A 382 -0.06 30.04 -7.50
C GLU A 382 -0.88 28.79 -7.87
N LEU A 383 -1.72 28.27 -6.97
CA LEU A 383 -2.58 27.13 -7.22
C LEU A 383 -3.56 27.39 -8.36
N LYS A 384 -4.18 28.59 -8.42
CA LYS A 384 -5.07 29.02 -9.52
C LYS A 384 -4.31 29.09 -10.84
N LYS A 385 -3.11 29.66 -10.86
CA LYS A 385 -2.27 29.70 -12.06
C LYS A 385 -1.98 28.28 -12.61
N ARG A 386 -1.63 27.35 -11.73
CA ARG A 386 -1.38 25.96 -12.13
C ARG A 386 -2.61 25.31 -12.74
N SER A 387 -3.81 25.62 -12.22
CA SER A 387 -5.05 25.06 -12.75
C SER A 387 -5.43 25.54 -14.16
N GLN A 388 -4.79 26.61 -14.65
CA GLN A 388 -4.94 27.10 -16.02
C GLN A 388 -4.07 26.33 -17.03
N THR A 389 -2.97 25.73 -16.57
CA THR A 389 -1.97 25.07 -17.42
C THR A 389 -1.91 23.56 -17.27
N GLY A 390 -2.56 22.99 -16.24
CA GLY A 390 -2.54 21.58 -15.97
C GLY A 390 -3.63 21.12 -15.00
N TYR A 391 -3.68 19.82 -14.76
CA TYR A 391 -4.63 19.23 -13.82
C TYR A 391 -4.28 19.60 -12.37
N VAL A 392 -5.27 20.14 -11.65
CA VAL A 392 -5.23 20.39 -10.21
C VAL A 392 -6.45 19.70 -9.60
N PRO A 393 -6.27 18.73 -8.68
CA PRO A 393 -7.39 18.06 -8.02
C PRO A 393 -8.30 19.05 -7.30
N ALA A 394 -9.62 18.92 -7.47
CA ALA A 394 -10.59 19.80 -6.80
C ALA A 394 -10.43 19.80 -5.27
N GLY A 395 -9.99 18.69 -4.66
CA GLY A 395 -9.71 18.59 -3.24
C GLY A 395 -8.66 19.59 -2.72
N ALA A 396 -7.71 20.01 -3.55
CA ALA A 396 -6.74 21.04 -3.18
C ALA A 396 -7.43 22.39 -2.91
N PHE A 397 -8.35 22.80 -3.78
CA PHE A 397 -9.14 24.02 -3.60
C PHE A 397 -10.13 23.89 -2.43
N VAL A 398 -10.74 22.72 -2.24
CA VAL A 398 -11.60 22.48 -1.05
C VAL A 398 -10.82 22.76 0.22
N ASN A 399 -9.63 22.18 0.40
CA ASN A 399 -8.79 22.42 1.58
C ASN A 399 -8.38 23.89 1.73
N ALA A 400 -8.02 24.54 0.62
CA ALA A 400 -7.63 25.96 0.61
C ALA A 400 -8.76 26.87 1.06
N TYR A 401 -9.96 26.75 0.48
CA TYR A 401 -11.07 27.62 0.81
C TYR A 401 -11.66 27.34 2.18
N LEU A 402 -11.67 26.08 2.63
CA LEU A 402 -12.02 25.74 4.02
C LEU A 402 -11.07 26.39 5.02
N GLY A 403 -9.75 26.38 4.71
CA GLY A 403 -8.75 27.06 5.53
C GLY A 403 -8.95 28.58 5.61
N LEU A 404 -9.34 29.21 4.50
CA LEU A 404 -9.62 30.65 4.41
C LEU A 404 -11.00 31.05 5.00
N GLY A 405 -11.84 30.08 5.36
CA GLY A 405 -13.20 30.31 5.89
C GLY A 405 -14.25 30.64 4.81
N ASP A 406 -13.91 30.48 3.53
CA ASP A 406 -14.82 30.74 2.40
C ASP A 406 -15.65 29.49 2.09
N LYS A 407 -16.79 29.36 2.81
CA LYS A 407 -17.69 28.19 2.67
C LYS A 407 -18.32 28.09 1.28
N GLU A 408 -18.62 29.22 0.64
CA GLU A 408 -19.29 29.21 -0.67
C GLU A 408 -18.34 28.63 -1.75
N GLN A 409 -17.09 29.10 -1.77
CA GLN A 409 -16.09 28.53 -2.67
C GLN A 409 -15.79 27.06 -2.30
N ALA A 410 -15.72 26.72 -1.01
CA ALA A 410 -15.52 25.34 -0.61
C ALA A 410 -16.61 24.41 -1.18
N PHE A 411 -17.90 24.79 -1.06
CA PHE A 411 -19.01 24.01 -1.65
C PHE A 411 -18.96 23.94 -3.17
N ALA A 412 -18.61 25.04 -3.84
CA ALA A 412 -18.46 25.04 -5.30
C ALA A 412 -17.39 24.03 -5.76
N TRP A 413 -16.26 23.99 -5.04
CA TRP A 413 -15.20 23.02 -5.32
C TRP A 413 -15.51 21.60 -4.84
N MET A 414 -16.33 21.42 -3.81
CA MET A 414 -16.84 20.10 -3.41
C MET A 414 -17.78 19.51 -4.47
N GLU A 415 -18.58 20.35 -5.16
CA GLU A 415 -19.39 19.89 -6.30
C GLU A 415 -18.52 19.43 -7.47
N ARG A 416 -17.44 20.15 -7.75
CA ARG A 416 -16.45 19.69 -8.74
C ARG A 416 -15.73 18.42 -8.31
N ALA A 417 -15.37 18.32 -7.03
CA ALA A 417 -14.78 17.11 -6.45
C ALA A 417 -15.73 15.89 -6.58
N TYR A 418 -17.06 16.12 -6.48
CA TYR A 418 -18.06 15.09 -6.73
C TYR A 418 -18.04 14.61 -8.18
N GLN A 419 -18.00 15.53 -9.15
CA GLN A 419 -17.91 15.19 -10.58
C GLN A 419 -16.62 14.42 -10.92
N GLU A 420 -15.51 14.79 -10.30
CA GLU A 420 -14.20 14.15 -10.46
C GLU A 420 -14.09 12.82 -9.69
N ARG A 421 -15.08 12.44 -8.88
CA ARG A 421 -15.01 11.33 -7.90
C ARG A 421 -13.73 11.41 -7.06
N SER A 422 -13.48 12.58 -6.49
CA SER A 422 -12.29 12.85 -5.68
C SER A 422 -12.22 11.95 -4.45
N ASN A 423 -11.02 11.44 -4.15
CA ASN A 423 -10.76 10.63 -2.95
C ASN A 423 -11.14 11.36 -1.65
N LEU A 424 -11.05 12.69 -1.62
CA LEU A 424 -11.40 13.48 -0.44
C LEU A 424 -12.86 13.24 0.03
N LEU A 425 -13.79 13.06 -0.92
CA LEU A 425 -15.22 12.89 -0.60
C LEU A 425 -15.57 11.51 -0.03
N GLN A 426 -14.65 10.57 -0.03
CA GLN A 426 -14.85 9.28 0.63
C GLN A 426 -14.94 9.43 2.16
N PHE A 427 -14.28 10.46 2.71
CA PHE A 427 -14.15 10.70 4.14
C PHE A 427 -15.13 11.74 4.69
N LEU A 428 -16.23 12.04 3.98
CA LEU A 428 -17.22 13.04 4.40
C LEU A 428 -17.74 12.81 5.83
N LYS A 429 -17.88 11.54 6.26
CA LYS A 429 -18.37 11.22 7.61
C LYS A 429 -17.39 11.56 8.72
N VAL A 430 -16.08 11.48 8.48
CA VAL A 430 -15.05 11.52 9.52
C VAL A 430 -14.11 12.71 9.42
N HIS A 431 -13.75 13.16 8.20
CA HIS A 431 -12.69 14.15 7.98
C HIS A 431 -12.88 15.43 8.80
N PRO A 432 -11.90 15.75 9.70
CA PRO A 432 -12.07 16.85 10.67
C PRO A 432 -12.28 18.23 10.01
N PHE A 433 -11.66 18.42 8.83
CA PHE A 433 -11.73 19.71 8.14
C PHE A 433 -13.14 20.02 7.57
N PHE A 434 -14.03 19.04 7.54
CA PHE A 434 -15.44 19.25 7.16
C PHE A 434 -16.35 19.63 8.33
N ASP A 435 -15.86 19.61 9.57
CA ASP A 435 -16.71 19.91 10.74
C ASP A 435 -17.45 21.25 10.63
N PRO A 436 -16.85 22.36 10.12
CA PRO A 436 -17.57 23.62 9.94
C PRO A 436 -18.71 23.58 8.91
N LEU A 437 -18.79 22.52 8.08
CA LEU A 437 -19.80 22.35 7.03
C LEU A 437 -20.91 21.36 7.43
N ARG A 438 -20.74 20.55 8.49
CA ARG A 438 -21.66 19.44 8.81
C ARG A 438 -23.10 19.86 9.06
N SER A 439 -23.33 21.07 9.58
CA SER A 439 -24.66 21.62 9.84
C SER A 439 -25.34 22.21 8.59
N ASP A 440 -24.63 22.33 7.46
CA ASP A 440 -25.18 22.88 6.22
C ASP A 440 -25.96 21.80 5.45
N PRO A 441 -27.21 22.06 5.01
CA PRO A 441 -28.00 21.09 4.25
C PRO A 441 -27.32 20.61 2.96
N ARG A 442 -26.48 21.43 2.33
CA ARG A 442 -25.70 21.06 1.14
C ARG A 442 -24.73 19.94 1.43
N PHE A 443 -24.12 19.95 2.62
CA PHE A 443 -23.21 18.90 3.06
C PHE A 443 -23.95 17.56 3.24
N ALA A 444 -25.09 17.56 3.93
CA ALA A 444 -25.92 16.37 4.08
C ALA A 444 -26.41 15.81 2.73
N ASN A 445 -26.71 16.68 1.77
CA ASN A 445 -27.05 16.27 0.41
C ASN A 445 -25.88 15.57 -0.27
N LEU A 446 -24.66 16.11 -0.15
CA LEU A 446 -23.46 15.52 -0.74
C LEU A 446 -23.15 14.14 -0.13
N VAL A 447 -23.28 13.97 1.20
CA VAL A 447 -23.12 12.69 1.88
C VAL A 447 -24.06 11.62 1.28
N ARG A 448 -25.35 11.96 1.07
CA ARG A 448 -26.31 11.04 0.43
C ARG A 448 -25.93 10.71 -1.01
N ARG A 449 -25.50 11.70 -1.82
CA ARG A 449 -25.11 11.51 -3.22
C ARG A 449 -23.88 10.64 -3.39
N VAL A 450 -22.96 10.68 -2.43
CA VAL A 450 -21.77 9.80 -2.37
C VAL A 450 -22.15 8.39 -1.88
N GLY A 451 -23.39 8.18 -1.43
CA GLY A 451 -23.86 6.88 -0.94
C GLY A 451 -23.39 6.56 0.48
N LEU A 452 -23.13 7.59 1.30
CA LEU A 452 -22.71 7.46 2.69
C LEU A 452 -23.85 7.85 3.68
N GLY A 453 -25.05 8.04 3.18
CA GLY A 453 -26.23 8.45 3.96
C GLY A 453 -26.78 7.37 4.88
#